data_6efefba86b109fcb550409a0e07d8c84
#
_entry.id   6efefba86b109fcb550409a0e07d8c84
#
_cell.length_a   1.000
_cell.length_b   1.000
_cell.length_c   1.000
_cell.angle_alpha   90.00
_cell.angle_beta   90.00
_cell.angle_gamma   90.00
#
_symmetry.space_group_name_H-M   'P 1'
#
loop_
_entity.id
_entity.type
_entity.pdbx_description
1 polymer ?
#
loop_
_entity_poly.entity_id
_entity_poly.type
_entity_poly.pdbx_seq_one_letter_code
_entity_poly.pdbx_strand_id
1 'polypeptide(L)'
;MWLEARRIARKVQRRLGEVWSQSLPHRLYVKWARARLTNTLSEATDRLIMFLSPSQGWKSGGILSIASLYEESSKLSSIHHAAVVICTIPGDPALLKYRWFPNNNYLLDADAVIHRCVALKFLMIHVPEFTVDRVADWLQSKRGLPLADKVHINILLQNIDMIADQNVDRLASFGTVTCSTAHEAYSTPQTRDRFEVPLHRMSVYLSPERYRRVGYEAKENILVVSPDAHPLREKVLRTIQALHPHLRTQVVEDLTYPDYKDLISRAKWALTFGEGLDGYFVEPIFSGGIAFAVFNERFFTPEFANVKVVYRSWEELMRCLPDDIDKLDNPIAYTAAWRQPYELLCQMYNSETYRENLRRFYRGDYSYP
;
A
#
# COMPACT_ATOMS: atom_id res chain seq x y z
N MET A 1 -27.06 -16.13 -7.38
CA MET A 1 -26.44 -17.45 -7.60
C MET A 1 -24.93 -17.36 -7.88
N TRP A 2 -24.46 -16.57 -8.86
CA TRP A 2 -23.02 -16.46 -9.20
C TRP A 2 -22.16 -15.75 -8.12
N LEU A 3 -22.69 -14.69 -7.48
CA LEU A 3 -22.02 -13.97 -6.37
C LEU A 3 -21.91 -14.83 -5.10
N GLU A 4 -22.89 -15.67 -4.83
CA GLU A 4 -22.86 -16.61 -3.71
C GLU A 4 -21.83 -17.73 -3.92
N ALA A 5 -21.74 -18.26 -5.15
CA ALA A 5 -20.74 -19.26 -5.50
C ALA A 5 -19.30 -18.70 -5.33
N ARG A 6 -19.07 -17.44 -5.72
CA ARG A 6 -17.76 -16.76 -5.50
C ARG A 6 -17.47 -16.51 -4.02
N ARG A 7 -18.48 -16.14 -3.24
CA ARG A 7 -18.33 -15.96 -1.77
C ARG A 7 -17.99 -17.29 -1.08
N ILE A 8 -18.60 -18.38 -1.53
CA ILE A 8 -18.30 -19.73 -1.05
C ILE A 8 -16.90 -20.14 -1.48
N ALA A 9 -16.53 -19.92 -2.74
CA ALA A 9 -15.18 -20.22 -3.24
C ALA A 9 -14.08 -19.47 -2.46
N ARG A 10 -14.26 -18.17 -2.16
CA ARG A 10 -13.35 -17.39 -1.30
C ARG A 10 -13.27 -17.97 0.13
N LYS A 11 -14.40 -18.39 0.70
CA LYS A 11 -14.44 -19.00 2.03
C LYS A 11 -13.73 -20.35 2.07
N VAL A 12 -13.89 -21.14 1.01
CA VAL A 12 -13.19 -22.42 0.83
C VAL A 12 -11.69 -22.19 0.60
N GLN A 13 -11.31 -21.25 -0.23
CA GLN A 13 -9.92 -20.92 -0.51
C GLN A 13 -9.19 -20.40 0.74
N ARG A 14 -9.87 -19.59 1.57
CA ARG A 14 -9.36 -19.14 2.87
C ARG A 14 -9.19 -20.33 3.83
N ARG A 15 -10.18 -21.23 3.96
CA ARG A 15 -10.07 -22.44 4.79
C ARG A 15 -8.99 -23.40 4.29
N LEU A 16 -8.86 -23.59 2.98
CA LEU A 16 -7.78 -24.40 2.40
C LEU A 16 -6.41 -23.77 2.68
N GLY A 17 -6.28 -22.44 2.66
CA GLY A 17 -5.07 -21.72 3.06
C GLY A 17 -4.75 -21.93 4.55
N GLU A 18 -5.76 -21.86 5.42
CA GLU A 18 -5.62 -22.11 6.86
C GLU A 18 -5.22 -23.57 7.15
N VAL A 19 -5.85 -24.53 6.47
CA VAL A 19 -5.50 -25.97 6.58
C VAL A 19 -4.11 -26.23 6.02
N TRP A 20 -3.72 -25.57 4.92
CA TRP A 20 -2.39 -25.74 4.35
C TRP A 20 -1.31 -25.15 5.25
N SER A 21 -1.58 -24.00 5.92
CA SER A 21 -0.65 -23.40 6.88
C SER A 21 -0.36 -24.29 8.10
N GLN A 22 -1.28 -25.21 8.43
CA GLN A 22 -1.12 -26.19 9.50
C GLN A 22 -0.58 -27.55 9.01
N SER A 23 -0.43 -27.72 7.70
CA SER A 23 0.03 -28.99 7.10
C SER A 23 1.51 -29.28 7.43
N LEU A 24 1.88 -30.56 7.50
CA LEU A 24 3.26 -30.98 7.73
C LEU A 24 4.25 -30.40 6.70
N PRO A 25 3.97 -30.40 5.37
CA PRO A 25 4.82 -29.78 4.37
C PRO A 25 5.03 -28.29 4.61
N HIS A 26 3.99 -27.54 5.00
CA HIS A 26 4.10 -26.12 5.31
C HIS A 26 4.98 -25.88 6.54
N ARG A 27 4.80 -26.67 7.61
CA ARG A 27 5.65 -26.59 8.82
C ARG A 27 7.11 -26.89 8.54
N LEU A 28 7.39 -27.87 7.69
CA LEU A 28 8.76 -28.19 7.26
C LEU A 28 9.35 -27.07 6.42
N TYR A 29 8.56 -26.50 5.51
CA TYR A 29 8.96 -25.37 4.69
C TYR A 29 9.26 -24.12 5.53
N VAL A 30 8.41 -23.81 6.51
CA VAL A 30 8.66 -22.72 7.46
C VAL A 30 9.92 -22.96 8.30
N LYS A 31 10.14 -24.20 8.79
CA LYS A 31 11.37 -24.54 9.50
C LYS A 31 12.61 -24.38 8.62
N TRP A 32 12.57 -24.85 7.38
CA TRP A 32 13.64 -24.67 6.42
C TRP A 32 13.91 -23.21 6.09
N ALA A 33 12.85 -22.43 5.87
CA ALA A 33 12.95 -20.99 5.64
C ALA A 33 13.53 -20.27 6.85
N ARG A 34 13.10 -20.60 8.08
CA ARG A 34 13.69 -20.07 9.31
C ARG A 34 15.18 -20.41 9.41
N ALA A 35 15.57 -21.66 9.16
CA ALA A 35 16.97 -22.08 9.15
C ALA A 35 17.80 -21.32 8.12
N ARG A 36 17.28 -21.11 6.93
CA ARG A 36 17.93 -20.31 5.86
C ARG A 36 18.07 -18.84 6.25
N LEU A 37 17.08 -18.28 6.90
CA LEU A 37 17.00 -16.86 7.26
C LEU A 37 17.82 -16.53 8.48
N THR A 38 17.91 -17.45 9.45
CA THR A 38 18.84 -17.32 10.57
C THR A 38 20.30 -17.33 10.10
N ASN A 39 20.58 -17.89 8.91
CA ASN A 39 21.91 -17.79 8.29
C ASN A 39 22.16 -16.45 7.59
N THR A 40 21.13 -15.64 7.32
CA THR A 40 21.27 -14.30 6.70
C THR A 40 21.46 -13.18 7.70
N LEU A 41 21.02 -13.35 8.95
CA LEU A 41 21.26 -12.42 10.05
C LEU A 41 22.35 -12.95 10.97
N SER A 42 23.41 -12.19 11.15
CA SER A 42 24.47 -12.48 12.10
C SER A 42 23.95 -12.34 13.54
N GLU A 43 24.40 -13.20 14.45
CA GLU A 43 24.18 -13.02 15.90
C GLU A 43 24.83 -11.73 16.42
N ALA A 44 25.86 -11.27 15.73
CA ALA A 44 26.56 -10.00 16.02
C ALA A 44 25.82 -8.77 15.45
N THR A 45 24.62 -8.92 14.87
CA THR A 45 23.83 -7.77 14.40
C THR A 45 23.45 -6.89 15.60
N ASP A 46 23.97 -5.67 15.62
CA ASP A 46 23.73 -4.73 16.71
C ASP A 46 22.69 -3.65 16.38
N ARG A 47 22.36 -3.48 15.09
CA ARG A 47 21.32 -2.55 14.62
C ARG A 47 20.39 -3.22 13.63
N LEU A 48 19.09 -3.16 13.90
CA LEU A 48 18.08 -3.83 13.10
C LEU A 48 16.92 -2.88 12.78
N ILE A 49 16.47 -2.89 11.53
CA ILE A 49 15.23 -2.29 11.07
C ILE A 49 14.31 -3.42 10.63
N MET A 50 13.15 -3.53 11.26
CA MET A 50 12.14 -4.55 11.02
C MET A 50 10.87 -3.93 10.44
N PHE A 51 10.45 -4.37 9.26
CA PHE A 51 9.15 -4.04 8.69
C PHE A 51 8.17 -5.17 9.01
N LEU A 52 7.04 -4.83 9.61
CA LEU A 52 5.95 -5.78 9.82
C LEU A 52 4.96 -5.71 8.64
N SER A 53 4.57 -6.87 8.15
CA SER A 53 3.65 -6.98 7.01
C SER A 53 2.69 -8.15 7.21
N PRO A 54 1.42 -8.05 6.75
CA PRO A 54 0.45 -9.14 6.87
C PRO A 54 0.94 -10.42 6.18
N SER A 55 0.72 -11.57 6.81
CA SER A 55 1.06 -12.87 6.22
C SER A 55 0.06 -13.32 5.15
N GLN A 56 -1.04 -12.62 5.01
CA GLN A 56 -2.11 -12.96 4.10
C GLN A 56 -1.76 -12.51 2.69
N GLY A 57 -1.90 -13.42 1.71
CA GLY A 57 -1.60 -13.14 0.31
C GLY A 57 -2.64 -12.25 -0.38
N TRP A 58 -3.16 -11.24 0.31
CA TRP A 58 -4.11 -10.30 -0.26
C TRP A 58 -3.42 -9.37 -1.26
N LYS A 59 -4.09 -9.09 -2.34
CA LYS A 59 -3.70 -8.06 -3.29
C LYS A 59 -4.09 -6.71 -2.69
N SER A 60 -3.14 -6.03 -2.09
CA SER A 60 -3.35 -4.76 -1.40
C SER A 60 -2.25 -3.77 -1.76
N GLY A 61 -2.64 -2.56 -2.11
CA GLY A 61 -1.72 -1.44 -2.31
C GLY A 61 -0.88 -1.17 -1.06
N GLY A 62 -1.47 -1.32 0.12
CA GLY A 62 -0.77 -1.18 1.39
C GLY A 62 0.36 -2.19 1.58
N ILE A 63 0.13 -3.45 1.26
CA ILE A 63 1.20 -4.48 1.32
C ILE A 63 2.31 -4.18 0.32
N LEU A 64 1.96 -3.78 -0.90
CA LEU A 64 2.93 -3.39 -1.92
C LEU A 64 3.75 -2.17 -1.47
N SER A 65 3.12 -1.21 -0.80
CA SER A 65 3.78 -0.03 -0.22
C SER A 65 4.79 -0.44 0.86
N ILE A 66 4.42 -1.32 1.80
CA ILE A 66 5.34 -1.82 2.83
C ILE A 66 6.53 -2.56 2.20
N ALA A 67 6.28 -3.42 1.20
CA ALA A 67 7.35 -4.14 0.51
C ALA A 67 8.30 -3.19 -0.22
N SER A 68 7.77 -2.16 -0.89
CA SER A 68 8.56 -1.14 -1.58
C SER A 68 9.38 -0.31 -0.58
N LEU A 69 8.81 0.03 0.56
CA LEU A 69 9.50 0.75 1.63
C LEU A 69 10.66 -0.07 2.19
N TYR A 70 10.44 -1.35 2.42
CA TYR A 70 11.49 -2.30 2.82
C TYR A 70 12.63 -2.37 1.77
N GLU A 71 12.28 -2.51 0.50
CA GLU A 71 13.28 -2.62 -0.59
C GLU A 71 14.12 -1.35 -0.74
N GLU A 72 13.50 -0.17 -0.69
CA GLU A 72 14.23 1.10 -0.77
C GLU A 72 15.04 1.38 0.50
N SER A 73 14.52 1.02 1.69
CA SER A 73 15.27 1.11 2.95
C SER A 73 16.51 0.23 2.94
N SER A 74 16.42 -0.97 2.40
CA SER A 74 17.56 -1.90 2.31
C SER A 74 18.75 -1.34 1.50
N LYS A 75 18.50 -0.35 0.63
CA LYS A 75 19.54 0.33 -0.17
C LYS A 75 20.22 1.48 0.60
N LEU A 76 19.72 1.84 1.77
CA LEU A 76 20.19 2.99 2.57
C LEU A 76 21.07 2.59 3.76
N SER A 77 21.73 1.43 3.69
CA SER A 77 22.60 0.92 4.75
C SER A 77 23.72 1.89 5.16
N SER A 78 24.21 2.71 4.23
CA SER A 78 25.20 3.77 4.52
C SER A 78 24.66 4.93 5.36
N ILE A 79 23.33 5.03 5.52
CA ILE A 79 22.67 6.09 6.30
C ILE A 79 22.30 5.59 7.69
N HIS A 80 21.57 4.45 7.76
CA HIS A 80 21.05 3.95 9.03
C HIS A 80 21.99 2.90 9.69
N HIS A 81 22.97 2.36 8.97
CA HIS A 81 23.94 1.37 9.46
C HIS A 81 23.30 0.15 10.14
N ALA A 82 22.16 -0.32 9.64
CA ALA A 82 21.38 -1.42 10.22
C ALA A 82 21.12 -2.51 9.19
N ALA A 83 20.99 -3.75 9.66
CA ALA A 83 20.37 -4.81 8.89
C ALA A 83 18.87 -4.50 8.72
N VAL A 84 18.32 -4.78 7.55
CA VAL A 84 16.90 -4.51 7.26
C VAL A 84 16.20 -5.80 6.94
N VAL A 85 15.08 -6.08 7.59
CA VAL A 85 14.28 -7.30 7.39
C VAL A 85 12.80 -6.96 7.26
N ILE A 86 12.06 -7.83 6.57
CA ILE A 86 10.60 -7.80 6.55
C ILE A 86 10.07 -9.05 7.23
N CYS A 87 9.15 -8.87 8.18
CA CYS A 87 8.60 -9.94 9.00
C CYS A 87 7.08 -9.97 8.87
N THR A 88 6.49 -11.13 9.16
CA THR A 88 5.05 -11.21 9.40
C THR A 88 4.70 -10.50 10.69
N ILE A 89 3.46 -9.98 10.77
CA ILE A 89 2.91 -9.44 12.02
C ILE A 89 2.97 -10.55 13.09
N PRO A 90 3.42 -10.23 14.31
CA PRO A 90 3.53 -11.21 15.38
C PRO A 90 2.24 -12.01 15.60
N GLY A 91 2.36 -13.33 15.67
CA GLY A 91 1.22 -14.26 15.76
C GLY A 91 0.63 -14.69 14.41
N ASP A 92 1.00 -14.06 13.31
CA ASP A 92 0.64 -14.54 11.98
C ASP A 92 1.56 -15.69 11.54
N PRO A 93 1.05 -16.65 10.74
CA PRO A 93 1.90 -17.68 10.13
C PRO A 93 2.96 -17.01 9.26
N ALA A 94 4.20 -17.49 9.31
CA ALA A 94 5.25 -17.00 8.42
C ALA A 94 4.84 -17.22 6.96
N LEU A 95 4.78 -16.15 6.18
CA LEU A 95 4.62 -16.18 4.75
C LEU A 95 5.99 -16.00 4.12
N LEU A 96 6.35 -16.93 3.24
CA LEU A 96 7.70 -16.93 2.70
C LEU A 96 7.90 -15.87 1.64
N LYS A 97 6.90 -15.65 0.78
CA LYS A 97 6.98 -14.68 -0.31
C LYS A 97 5.60 -14.33 -0.86
N TYR A 98 5.35 -13.06 -1.12
CA TYR A 98 4.17 -12.67 -1.90
C TYR A 98 4.36 -13.08 -3.37
N ARG A 99 3.32 -13.69 -3.97
CA ARG A 99 3.36 -14.19 -5.35
C ARG A 99 2.66 -13.30 -6.36
N TRP A 100 1.86 -12.36 -5.89
CA TRP A 100 1.05 -11.54 -6.76
C TRP A 100 1.78 -10.33 -7.36
N PHE A 101 2.99 -10.04 -6.87
CA PHE A 101 3.91 -9.07 -7.47
C PHE A 101 5.35 -9.59 -7.47
N PRO A 102 6.18 -9.18 -8.46
CA PRO A 102 7.59 -9.55 -8.51
C PRO A 102 8.34 -8.97 -7.31
N ASN A 103 8.96 -9.83 -6.53
CA ASN A 103 9.83 -9.45 -5.41
C ASN A 103 10.78 -10.60 -5.08
N ASN A 104 11.86 -10.31 -4.36
CA ASN A 104 12.79 -11.31 -3.82
C ASN A 104 12.72 -11.39 -2.29
N ASN A 105 11.69 -10.83 -1.68
CA ASN A 105 11.57 -10.64 -0.25
C ASN A 105 10.94 -11.86 0.40
N TYR A 106 11.61 -12.41 1.41
CA TYR A 106 11.07 -13.45 2.27
C TYR A 106 10.61 -12.83 3.58
N LEU A 107 9.35 -13.03 3.92
CA LEU A 107 8.80 -12.59 5.20
C LEU A 107 9.25 -13.54 6.30
N LEU A 108 9.97 -13.00 7.27
CA LEU A 108 10.50 -13.72 8.41
C LEU A 108 9.47 -13.81 9.53
N ASP A 109 9.74 -14.69 10.47
CA ASP A 109 9.06 -14.70 11.75
C ASP A 109 9.74 -13.68 12.68
N ALA A 110 8.98 -12.73 13.20
CA ALA A 110 9.52 -11.64 14.03
C ALA A 110 10.19 -12.17 15.30
N ASP A 111 9.60 -13.18 15.95
CA ASP A 111 10.20 -13.82 17.14
C ASP A 111 11.53 -14.50 16.82
N ALA A 112 11.59 -15.21 15.70
CA ALA A 112 12.84 -15.86 15.28
C ALA A 112 13.95 -14.84 15.00
N VAL A 113 13.60 -13.68 14.42
CA VAL A 113 14.55 -12.59 14.17
C VAL A 113 15.08 -12.00 15.47
N ILE A 114 14.20 -11.68 16.43
CA ILE A 114 14.61 -11.14 17.73
C ILE A 114 15.47 -12.15 18.51
N HIS A 115 15.06 -13.42 18.53
CA HIS A 115 15.86 -14.46 19.19
C HIS A 115 17.25 -14.67 18.58
N ARG A 116 17.39 -14.41 17.28
CA ARG A 116 18.70 -14.51 16.59
C ARG A 116 19.62 -13.36 16.92
N CYS A 117 19.09 -12.14 17.04
CA CYS A 117 19.86 -10.92 17.21
C CYS A 117 20.02 -10.59 18.71
N VAL A 118 20.85 -11.36 19.42
CA VAL A 118 21.04 -11.23 20.89
C VAL A 118 21.87 -10.01 21.32
N ALA A 119 22.54 -9.34 20.37
CA ALA A 119 23.43 -8.21 20.61
C ALA A 119 22.86 -6.87 20.18
N LEU A 120 21.53 -6.75 20.05
CA LEU A 120 20.88 -5.52 19.55
C LEU A 120 21.09 -4.34 20.49
N LYS A 121 21.71 -3.29 19.96
CA LYS A 121 21.78 -1.96 20.56
C LYS A 121 20.67 -1.03 20.07
N PHE A 122 20.20 -1.26 18.84
CA PHE A 122 19.15 -0.47 18.21
C PHE A 122 18.17 -1.36 17.45
N LEU A 123 16.90 -1.20 17.72
CA LEU A 123 15.81 -1.85 17.02
C LEU A 123 14.78 -0.80 16.57
N MET A 124 14.59 -0.68 15.24
CA MET A 124 13.48 0.07 14.67
C MET A 124 12.43 -0.89 14.14
N ILE A 125 11.16 -0.64 14.45
CA ILE A 125 10.03 -1.45 13.98
C ILE A 125 9.07 -0.56 13.21
N HIS A 126 8.86 -0.84 11.93
CA HIS A 126 7.81 -0.22 11.12
C HIS A 126 6.52 -1.04 11.26
N VAL A 127 5.48 -0.42 11.80
CA VAL A 127 4.23 -1.06 12.20
C VAL A 127 3.07 -0.51 11.36
N PRO A 128 2.34 -1.34 10.59
CA PRO A 128 1.11 -0.90 9.95
C PRO A 128 0.06 -0.46 10.99
N GLU A 129 -0.63 0.65 10.74
CA GLU A 129 -1.56 1.29 11.69
C GLU A 129 -2.61 0.35 12.27
N PHE A 130 -3.17 -0.54 11.45
CA PHE A 130 -4.21 -1.49 11.89
C PHE A 130 -3.69 -2.65 12.77
N THR A 131 -2.39 -2.71 13.04
CA THR A 131 -1.77 -3.78 13.84
C THR A 131 -1.17 -3.29 15.14
N VAL A 132 -1.30 -2.01 15.45
CA VAL A 132 -0.65 -1.37 16.60
C VAL A 132 -0.96 -2.10 17.92
N ASP A 133 -2.22 -2.48 18.17
CA ASP A 133 -2.59 -3.23 19.39
C ASP A 133 -1.87 -4.57 19.49
N ARG A 134 -1.83 -5.34 18.40
CA ARG A 134 -1.15 -6.65 18.38
C ARG A 134 0.34 -6.51 18.64
N VAL A 135 0.95 -5.47 18.08
CA VAL A 135 2.38 -5.20 18.27
C VAL A 135 2.65 -4.75 19.69
N ALA A 136 1.79 -3.93 20.28
CA ALA A 136 1.89 -3.54 21.69
C ALA A 136 1.77 -4.77 22.62
N ASP A 137 0.81 -5.66 22.38
CA ASP A 137 0.66 -6.92 23.14
C ASP A 137 1.89 -7.83 22.97
N TRP A 138 2.42 -7.93 21.76
CA TRP A 138 3.63 -8.69 21.50
C TRP A 138 4.85 -8.11 22.22
N LEU A 139 5.08 -6.80 22.16
CA LEU A 139 6.16 -6.14 22.90
C LEU A 139 5.98 -6.31 24.41
N GLN A 140 4.74 -6.20 24.93
CA GLN A 140 4.43 -6.46 26.32
C GLN A 140 4.81 -7.90 26.74
N SER A 141 4.57 -8.88 25.88
CA SER A 141 4.97 -10.28 26.14
C SER A 141 6.47 -10.49 26.20
N LYS A 142 7.26 -9.55 25.69
CA LYS A 142 8.74 -9.55 25.69
C LYS A 142 9.33 -8.73 26.84
N ARG A 143 8.51 -8.13 27.72
CA ARG A 143 9.02 -7.42 28.90
C ARG A 143 9.89 -8.33 29.75
N GLY A 144 11.10 -7.87 30.05
CA GLY A 144 12.12 -8.66 30.75
C GLY A 144 13.13 -9.37 29.86
N LEU A 145 12.92 -9.38 28.54
CA LEU A 145 13.96 -9.72 27.58
C LEU A 145 14.63 -8.42 27.09
N PRO A 146 15.97 -8.34 27.02
CA PRO A 146 16.63 -7.20 26.42
C PRO A 146 16.37 -7.24 24.90
N LEU A 147 15.37 -6.46 24.42
CA LEU A 147 15.09 -6.36 22.99
C LEU A 147 16.21 -5.58 22.28
N ALA A 148 16.58 -4.44 22.82
CA ALA A 148 17.66 -3.56 22.39
C ALA A 148 17.87 -2.45 23.43
N ASP A 149 19.03 -1.80 23.42
CA ASP A 149 19.28 -0.63 24.28
C ASP A 149 18.36 0.54 23.90
N LYS A 150 18.08 0.69 22.59
CA LYS A 150 17.17 1.70 22.03
C LYS A 150 16.15 1.05 21.11
N VAL A 151 14.88 1.26 21.40
CA VAL A 151 13.76 0.85 20.55
C VAL A 151 13.11 2.08 19.93
N HIS A 152 12.88 2.04 18.63
CA HIS A 152 12.17 3.07 17.88
C HIS A 152 11.02 2.39 17.10
N ILE A 153 9.80 2.85 17.28
CA ILE A 153 8.62 2.32 16.65
C ILE A 153 8.07 3.38 15.70
N ASN A 154 7.99 3.06 14.42
CA ASN A 154 7.40 3.95 13.42
C ASN A 154 6.07 3.36 12.94
N ILE A 155 4.97 4.09 13.14
CA ILE A 155 3.64 3.70 12.69
C ILE A 155 3.48 4.16 11.24
N LEU A 156 3.15 3.22 10.35
CA LEU A 156 2.89 3.49 8.93
C LEU A 156 1.40 3.85 8.76
N LEU A 157 1.08 5.13 8.62
CA LEU A 157 -0.27 5.64 8.45
C LEU A 157 -0.66 5.62 6.96
N GLN A 158 -1.32 4.57 6.54
CA GLN A 158 -1.93 4.47 5.20
C GLN A 158 -3.38 4.96 5.22
N ASN A 159 -4.09 4.70 6.34
CA ASN A 159 -5.40 5.25 6.63
C ASN A 159 -5.47 5.62 8.12
N ILE A 160 -5.51 6.91 8.42
CA ILE A 160 -5.48 7.44 9.80
C ILE A 160 -6.74 7.11 10.62
N ASP A 161 -7.80 6.63 9.99
CA ASP A 161 -9.02 6.21 10.68
C ASP A 161 -8.91 4.77 11.25
N MET A 162 -7.87 4.03 10.87
CA MET A 162 -7.65 2.64 11.31
C MET A 162 -6.89 2.53 12.63
N ILE A 163 -6.46 3.66 13.20
CA ILE A 163 -5.76 3.70 14.47
C ILE A 163 -6.54 4.54 15.49
N ALA A 164 -6.71 4.04 16.71
CA ALA A 164 -7.19 4.82 17.83
C ALA A 164 -6.02 5.58 18.48
N ASP A 165 -6.23 6.83 18.88
CA ASP A 165 -5.17 7.72 19.40
C ASP A 165 -4.47 7.12 20.63
N GLN A 166 -5.23 6.52 21.54
CA GLN A 166 -4.71 5.83 22.75
C GLN A 166 -3.76 4.66 22.44
N ASN A 167 -3.76 4.15 21.22
CA ASN A 167 -2.89 3.03 20.84
C ASN A 167 -1.46 3.49 20.61
N VAL A 168 -1.25 4.77 20.29
CA VAL A 168 0.09 5.37 20.15
C VAL A 168 0.78 5.40 21.51
N ASP A 169 0.06 5.81 22.57
CA ASP A 169 0.58 5.87 23.94
C ASP A 169 1.05 4.51 24.45
N ARG A 170 0.34 3.44 24.09
CA ARG A 170 0.74 2.07 24.47
C ARG A 170 2.12 1.72 23.93
N LEU A 171 2.43 2.13 22.69
CA LEU A 171 3.74 1.90 22.07
C LEU A 171 4.84 2.77 22.69
N ALA A 172 4.52 3.98 23.14
CA ALA A 172 5.48 4.89 23.77
C ALA A 172 6.12 4.31 25.04
N SER A 173 5.44 3.36 25.70
CA SER A 173 6.00 2.67 26.87
C SER A 173 7.18 1.73 26.56
N PHE A 174 7.43 1.44 25.27
CA PHE A 174 8.51 0.54 24.82
C PHE A 174 9.69 1.27 24.19
N GLY A 175 9.52 2.52 23.78
CA GLY A 175 10.58 3.30 23.15
C GLY A 175 10.08 4.57 22.48
N THR A 176 10.94 5.17 21.66
CA THR A 176 10.55 6.34 20.87
C THR A 176 9.52 5.95 19.82
N VAL A 177 8.44 6.74 19.67
CA VAL A 177 7.42 6.54 18.66
C VAL A 177 7.47 7.68 17.65
N THR A 178 7.30 7.35 16.38
CA THR A 178 7.07 8.29 15.28
C THR A 178 5.92 7.78 14.41
N CYS A 179 5.30 8.67 13.66
CA CYS A 179 4.37 8.31 12.60
C CYS A 179 4.92 8.69 11.23
N SER A 180 4.60 7.92 10.21
CA SER A 180 4.87 8.29 8.83
C SER A 180 3.65 8.08 7.95
N THR A 181 3.39 9.04 7.05
CA THR A 181 2.18 9.06 6.22
C THR A 181 2.46 8.62 4.78
N ALA A 182 1.54 7.86 4.22
CA ALA A 182 1.53 7.50 2.82
C ALA A 182 0.93 8.62 1.94
N HIS A 183 -0.10 9.29 2.43
CA HIS A 183 -0.83 10.34 1.70
C HIS A 183 -0.45 11.75 2.15
N GLU A 184 -0.41 12.66 1.20
CA GLU A 184 -0.13 14.08 1.45
C GLU A 184 -1.18 14.73 2.35
N ALA A 185 -2.46 14.41 2.14
CA ALA A 185 -3.58 14.93 2.91
C ALA A 185 -3.45 14.69 4.42
N TYR A 186 -2.72 13.65 4.84
CA TYR A 186 -2.45 13.36 6.25
C TYR A 186 -1.15 13.98 6.78
N SER A 187 -0.28 14.42 5.90
CA SER A 187 1.01 15.03 6.28
C SER A 187 0.83 16.47 6.72
N THR A 188 0.21 16.68 7.87
CA THR A 188 -0.17 18.00 8.38
C THR A 188 0.23 18.18 9.84
N PRO A 189 0.41 19.44 10.30
CA PRO A 189 0.59 19.74 11.72
C PRO A 189 -0.55 19.18 12.58
N GLN A 190 -1.79 19.23 12.10
CA GLN A 190 -2.97 18.72 12.82
C GLN A 190 -2.89 17.20 13.05
N THR A 191 -2.40 16.45 12.08
CA THR A 191 -2.17 15.01 12.25
C THR A 191 -1.06 14.73 13.26
N ARG A 192 0.01 15.52 13.22
CA ARG A 192 1.09 15.46 14.22
C ARG A 192 0.55 15.74 15.62
N ASP A 193 -0.24 16.79 15.78
CA ASP A 193 -0.79 17.19 17.06
C ASP A 193 -1.83 16.18 17.59
N ARG A 194 -2.57 15.52 16.69
CA ARG A 194 -3.49 14.44 17.06
C ARG A 194 -2.77 13.26 17.72
N PHE A 195 -1.63 12.86 17.21
CA PHE A 195 -0.90 11.69 17.72
C PHE A 195 0.19 12.04 18.72
N GLU A 196 0.50 13.33 18.92
CA GLU A 196 1.50 13.87 19.86
C GLU A 196 2.90 13.25 19.70
N VAL A 197 3.24 12.80 18.48
CA VAL A 197 4.55 12.24 18.13
C VAL A 197 5.07 12.85 16.83
N PRO A 198 6.38 12.86 16.59
CA PRO A 198 6.92 13.36 15.33
C PRO A 198 6.30 12.65 14.13
N LEU A 199 5.88 13.42 13.14
CA LEU A 199 5.24 12.95 11.92
C LEU A 199 6.15 13.20 10.72
N HIS A 200 6.31 12.19 9.87
CA HIS A 200 7.10 12.29 8.66
C HIS A 200 6.29 11.95 7.41
N ARG A 201 6.38 12.77 6.38
CA ARG A 201 5.82 12.46 5.07
C ARG A 201 6.70 11.42 4.37
N MET A 202 6.27 10.16 4.38
CA MET A 202 6.97 9.09 3.69
C MET A 202 6.58 9.02 2.21
N SER A 203 5.28 9.22 1.90
CA SER A 203 4.68 8.98 0.60
C SER A 203 4.65 7.49 0.23
N VAL A 204 4.28 7.17 -1.00
CA VAL A 204 4.28 5.81 -1.57
C VAL A 204 5.23 5.73 -2.76
N TYR A 205 5.82 4.55 -3.00
CA TYR A 205 6.75 4.35 -4.10
C TYR A 205 6.00 4.19 -5.43
N LEU A 206 5.30 5.25 -5.81
CA LEU A 206 4.72 5.42 -7.14
C LEU A 206 5.56 6.44 -7.92
N SER A 207 5.69 6.23 -9.23
CA SER A 207 6.44 7.15 -10.07
C SER A 207 6.15 6.86 -11.54
N PRO A 208 6.00 7.89 -12.40
CA PRO A 208 5.58 7.70 -13.79
C PRO A 208 6.53 6.79 -14.60
N GLU A 209 7.83 6.79 -14.33
CA GLU A 209 8.81 5.95 -15.02
C GLU A 209 8.62 4.43 -14.75
N ARG A 210 7.82 4.05 -13.78
CA ARG A 210 7.50 2.64 -13.47
C ARG A 210 6.40 2.06 -14.35
N TYR A 211 5.75 2.91 -15.17
CA TYR A 211 4.60 2.54 -15.99
C TYR A 211 4.87 2.75 -17.46
N ARG A 212 4.37 1.84 -18.27
CA ARG A 212 4.39 1.98 -19.72
C ARG A 212 3.32 2.97 -20.14
N ARG A 213 3.72 4.22 -20.46
CA ARG A 213 2.80 5.23 -20.99
C ARG A 213 2.49 4.95 -22.45
N VAL A 214 1.20 4.85 -22.76
CA VAL A 214 0.69 4.60 -24.12
C VAL A 214 -0.28 5.73 -24.48
N GLY A 215 -0.13 6.30 -25.67
CA GLY A 215 -1.00 7.37 -26.18
C GLY A 215 -2.38 6.86 -26.63
N TYR A 216 -3.33 7.78 -26.80
CA TYR A 216 -4.73 7.52 -27.14
C TYR A 216 -4.92 6.53 -28.29
N GLU A 217 -4.22 6.71 -29.41
CA GLU A 217 -4.39 5.90 -30.64
C GLU A 217 -4.04 4.41 -30.45
N ALA A 218 -3.17 4.11 -29.50
CA ALA A 218 -2.75 2.73 -29.22
C ALA A 218 -3.49 2.12 -28.01
N LYS A 219 -4.52 2.80 -27.48
CA LYS A 219 -5.33 2.30 -26.38
C LYS A 219 -6.61 1.64 -26.87
N GLU A 220 -7.04 0.63 -26.12
CA GLU A 220 -8.30 -0.09 -26.34
C GLU A 220 -9.44 0.60 -25.58
N ASN A 221 -10.68 0.46 -26.10
CA ASN A 221 -11.88 0.96 -25.44
C ASN A 221 -12.26 0.06 -24.24
N ILE A 222 -11.47 0.14 -23.19
CA ILE A 222 -11.61 -0.61 -21.94
C ILE A 222 -11.79 0.37 -20.80
N LEU A 223 -12.78 0.09 -19.93
CA LEU A 223 -12.93 0.68 -18.60
C LEU A 223 -12.43 -0.31 -17.54
N VAL A 224 -11.29 -0.01 -16.96
CA VAL A 224 -10.76 -0.76 -15.82
C VAL A 224 -11.43 -0.26 -14.55
N VAL A 225 -11.95 -1.18 -13.75
CA VAL A 225 -12.72 -0.86 -12.54
C VAL A 225 -12.02 -1.45 -11.32
N SER A 226 -11.86 -0.64 -10.28
CA SER A 226 -11.31 -1.11 -9.01
C SER A 226 -12.16 -2.22 -8.38
N PRO A 227 -11.57 -3.14 -7.62
CA PRO A 227 -12.29 -4.25 -6.99
C PRO A 227 -13.09 -3.84 -5.75
N ASP A 228 -12.98 -2.59 -5.33
CA ASP A 228 -13.55 -2.09 -4.08
C ASP A 228 -15.06 -2.25 -4.03
N ALA A 229 -15.56 -2.62 -2.86
CA ALA A 229 -16.98 -2.71 -2.61
C ALA A 229 -17.57 -1.32 -2.39
N HIS A 230 -18.59 -0.97 -3.19
CA HIS A 230 -19.33 0.28 -3.03
C HIS A 230 -20.82 0.07 -3.32
N PRO A 231 -21.75 0.67 -2.54
CA PRO A 231 -23.20 0.46 -2.71
C PRO A 231 -23.72 0.82 -4.12
N LEU A 232 -23.12 1.84 -4.74
CA LEU A 232 -23.55 2.33 -6.06
C LEU A 232 -22.82 1.65 -7.23
N ARG A 233 -21.83 0.81 -6.99
CA ARG A 233 -20.97 0.21 -8.02
C ARG A 233 -21.79 -0.48 -9.12
N GLU A 234 -22.68 -1.38 -8.76
CA GLU A 234 -23.47 -2.10 -9.75
C GLU A 234 -24.40 -1.19 -10.56
N LYS A 235 -24.95 -0.15 -9.91
CA LYS A 235 -25.79 0.83 -10.60
C LYS A 235 -25.00 1.63 -11.62
N VAL A 236 -23.82 2.14 -11.23
CA VAL A 236 -22.91 2.88 -12.12
C VAL A 236 -22.53 2.02 -13.32
N LEU A 237 -22.06 0.79 -13.09
CA LEU A 237 -21.60 -0.10 -14.16
C LEU A 237 -22.73 -0.50 -15.12
N ARG A 238 -23.95 -0.74 -14.61
CA ARG A 238 -25.11 -1.00 -15.47
C ARG A 238 -25.49 0.20 -16.34
N THR A 239 -25.43 1.41 -15.77
CA THR A 239 -25.72 2.64 -16.54
C THR A 239 -24.69 2.83 -17.66
N ILE A 240 -23.39 2.68 -17.35
CA ILE A 240 -22.33 2.78 -18.35
C ILE A 240 -22.51 1.71 -19.45
N GLN A 241 -22.76 0.45 -19.07
CA GLN A 241 -22.92 -0.63 -20.06
C GLN A 241 -24.14 -0.44 -20.97
N ALA A 242 -25.21 0.15 -20.45
CA ALA A 242 -26.42 0.43 -21.22
C ALA A 242 -26.19 1.55 -22.25
N LEU A 243 -25.44 2.58 -21.89
CA LEU A 243 -25.15 3.74 -22.75
C LEU A 243 -23.95 3.52 -23.67
N HIS A 244 -22.98 2.72 -23.24
CA HIS A 244 -21.76 2.39 -23.97
C HIS A 244 -21.61 0.86 -24.17
N PRO A 245 -22.44 0.20 -24.98
CA PRO A 245 -22.40 -1.25 -25.16
C PRO A 245 -21.08 -1.75 -25.76
N HIS A 246 -20.33 -0.89 -26.46
CA HIS A 246 -19.01 -1.19 -27.03
C HIS A 246 -17.86 -0.99 -26.07
N LEU A 247 -18.08 -0.41 -24.91
CA LEU A 247 -17.09 -0.23 -23.86
C LEU A 247 -16.90 -1.52 -23.06
N ARG A 248 -15.73 -2.15 -23.19
CA ARG A 248 -15.42 -3.35 -22.41
C ARG A 248 -15.09 -3.00 -20.97
N THR A 249 -15.96 -3.34 -20.04
CA THR A 249 -15.71 -3.17 -18.61
C THR A 249 -14.95 -4.35 -18.04
N GLN A 250 -13.84 -4.09 -17.34
CA GLN A 250 -13.03 -5.12 -16.69
C GLN A 250 -12.72 -4.74 -15.23
N VAL A 251 -13.26 -5.53 -14.31
CA VAL A 251 -12.94 -5.39 -12.88
C VAL A 251 -11.56 -6.01 -12.60
N VAL A 252 -10.75 -5.33 -11.78
CA VAL A 252 -9.43 -5.81 -11.37
C VAL A 252 -9.59 -6.91 -10.31
N GLU A 253 -9.87 -8.12 -10.78
CA GLU A 253 -9.97 -9.32 -9.94
C GLU A 253 -9.01 -10.39 -10.48
N ASP A 254 -8.37 -11.11 -9.57
CA ASP A 254 -7.49 -12.27 -9.88
C ASP A 254 -6.32 -12.00 -10.85
N LEU A 255 -5.90 -10.75 -10.97
CA LEU A 255 -4.74 -10.36 -11.75
C LEU A 255 -3.47 -10.34 -10.89
N THR A 256 -2.33 -10.72 -11.47
CA THR A 256 -1.04 -10.37 -10.89
C THR A 256 -0.77 -8.87 -11.12
N TYR A 257 0.16 -8.29 -10.37
CA TYR A 257 0.50 -6.88 -10.57
C TYR A 257 1.09 -6.57 -11.97
N PRO A 258 1.93 -7.44 -12.57
CA PRO A 258 2.32 -7.28 -13.97
C PRO A 258 1.14 -7.31 -14.95
N ASP A 259 0.19 -8.23 -14.78
CA ASP A 259 -1.00 -8.33 -15.63
C ASP A 259 -1.89 -7.08 -15.49
N TYR A 260 -2.03 -6.57 -14.27
CA TYR A 260 -2.73 -5.30 -14.01
C TYR A 260 -2.04 -4.13 -14.71
N LYS A 261 -0.71 -4.03 -14.63
CA LYS A 261 0.06 -2.98 -15.32
C LYS A 261 -0.06 -3.07 -16.85
N ASP A 262 -0.09 -4.27 -17.41
CA ASP A 262 -0.35 -4.46 -18.84
C ASP A 262 -1.77 -4.00 -19.19
N LEU A 263 -2.77 -4.39 -18.40
CA LEU A 263 -4.16 -3.99 -18.61
C LEU A 263 -4.32 -2.46 -18.64
N ILE A 264 -3.83 -1.75 -17.63
CA ILE A 264 -3.96 -0.29 -17.56
C ILE A 264 -3.16 0.43 -18.65
N SER A 265 -2.07 -0.17 -19.14
CA SER A 265 -1.32 0.40 -20.27
C SER A 265 -2.13 0.40 -21.57
N ARG A 266 -3.02 -0.58 -21.75
CA ARG A 266 -3.88 -0.72 -22.93
C ARG A 266 -5.23 -0.02 -22.78
N ALA A 267 -5.73 0.16 -21.57
CA ALA A 267 -7.06 0.72 -21.31
C ALA A 267 -7.09 2.24 -21.51
N LYS A 268 -8.14 2.77 -22.16
CA LYS A 268 -8.42 4.21 -22.22
C LYS A 268 -8.87 4.75 -20.87
N TRP A 269 -9.71 4.01 -20.14
CA TRP A 269 -10.47 4.49 -19.00
C TRP A 269 -10.22 3.66 -17.77
N ALA A 270 -10.25 4.29 -16.61
CA ALA A 270 -10.31 3.63 -15.32
C ALA A 270 -11.34 4.30 -14.40
N LEU A 271 -11.90 3.56 -13.45
CA LEU A 271 -12.84 4.06 -12.45
C LEU A 271 -12.52 3.41 -11.10
N THR A 272 -12.24 4.22 -10.10
CA THR A 272 -12.07 3.74 -8.73
C THR A 272 -13.34 3.92 -7.90
N PHE A 273 -13.66 2.92 -7.07
CA PHE A 273 -14.70 2.94 -6.05
C PHE A 273 -14.12 2.96 -4.63
N GLY A 274 -12.80 3.05 -4.50
CA GLY A 274 -12.08 3.09 -3.24
C GLY A 274 -11.93 4.49 -2.67
N GLU A 275 -10.75 4.78 -2.19
CA GLU A 275 -10.41 6.03 -1.50
C GLU A 275 -10.38 7.25 -2.45
N GLY A 276 -10.37 7.04 -3.73
CA GLY A 276 -10.28 8.06 -4.77
C GLY A 276 -8.85 8.30 -5.22
N LEU A 277 -7.97 8.83 -4.38
CA LEU A 277 -6.53 8.97 -4.68
C LEU A 277 -5.78 7.70 -4.28
N ASP A 278 -6.06 6.61 -4.95
CA ASP A 278 -5.46 5.30 -4.75
C ASP A 278 -4.70 4.81 -6.00
N GLY A 279 -4.14 3.61 -5.95
CA GLY A 279 -3.42 3.02 -7.08
C GLY A 279 -4.29 2.87 -8.33
N TYR A 280 -5.60 2.65 -8.18
CA TYR A 280 -6.53 2.51 -9.31
C TYR A 280 -6.87 3.84 -10.00
N PHE A 281 -6.56 4.97 -9.37
CA PHE A 281 -6.60 6.30 -9.98
C PHE A 281 -5.23 6.69 -10.55
N VAL A 282 -4.18 6.56 -9.75
CA VAL A 282 -2.83 7.07 -10.07
C VAL A 282 -2.17 6.28 -11.20
N GLU A 283 -2.16 4.96 -11.10
CA GLU A 283 -1.40 4.08 -12.01
C GLU A 283 -1.94 4.08 -13.45
N PRO A 284 -3.27 4.09 -13.70
CA PRO A 284 -3.80 4.29 -15.04
C PRO A 284 -3.39 5.63 -15.67
N ILE A 285 -3.36 6.71 -14.87
CA ILE A 285 -2.93 8.03 -15.37
C ILE A 285 -1.45 8.01 -15.76
N PHE A 286 -0.59 7.39 -14.95
CA PHE A 286 0.82 7.21 -15.31
C PHE A 286 1.00 6.32 -16.54
N SER A 287 0.08 5.42 -16.80
CA SER A 287 0.05 4.57 -18.01
C SER A 287 -0.55 5.28 -19.24
N GLY A 288 -0.94 6.56 -19.13
CA GLY A 288 -1.53 7.35 -20.21
C GLY A 288 -3.03 7.16 -20.36
N GLY A 289 -3.72 6.54 -19.38
CA GLY A 289 -5.16 6.41 -19.30
C GLY A 289 -5.82 7.58 -18.58
N ILE A 290 -7.12 7.78 -18.79
CA ILE A 290 -7.94 8.67 -17.98
C ILE A 290 -8.55 7.85 -16.84
N ALA A 291 -8.38 8.30 -15.61
CA ALA A 291 -9.01 7.69 -14.44
C ALA A 291 -10.06 8.64 -13.84
N PHE A 292 -11.23 8.08 -13.53
CA PHE A 292 -12.35 8.77 -12.91
C PHE A 292 -12.44 8.41 -11.44
N ALA A 293 -12.71 9.41 -10.60
CA ALA A 293 -12.90 9.23 -9.16
C ALA A 293 -13.95 10.21 -8.61
N VAL A 294 -14.44 9.95 -7.40
CA VAL A 294 -15.16 10.93 -6.62
C VAL A 294 -14.20 11.57 -5.62
N PHE A 295 -14.24 12.89 -5.51
CA PHE A 295 -13.39 13.64 -4.60
C PHE A 295 -13.65 13.23 -3.14
N ASN A 296 -12.59 12.90 -2.45
CA ASN A 296 -12.60 12.59 -1.03
C ASN A 296 -11.49 13.41 -0.36
N GLU A 297 -11.88 14.41 0.43
CA GLU A 297 -10.97 15.33 1.10
C GLU A 297 -9.96 14.65 2.05
N ARG A 298 -10.23 13.41 2.45
CA ARG A 298 -9.32 12.63 3.30
C ARG A 298 -8.10 12.13 2.54
N PHE A 299 -8.18 12.00 1.21
CA PHE A 299 -7.12 11.43 0.39
C PHE A 299 -6.62 12.39 -0.68
N PHE A 300 -7.53 13.14 -1.31
CA PHE A 300 -7.17 14.14 -2.30
C PHE A 300 -6.70 15.44 -1.64
N THR A 301 -5.70 16.07 -2.25
CA THR A 301 -5.37 17.46 -1.96
C THR A 301 -6.36 18.40 -2.65
N PRO A 302 -6.53 19.67 -2.16
CA PRO A 302 -7.52 20.61 -2.72
C PRO A 302 -7.40 20.87 -4.21
N GLU A 303 -6.20 20.74 -4.79
CA GLU A 303 -5.93 20.96 -6.22
C GLU A 303 -6.75 20.02 -7.11
N PHE A 304 -7.06 18.81 -6.62
CA PHE A 304 -7.87 17.84 -7.36
C PHE A 304 -9.36 18.17 -7.41
N ALA A 305 -9.86 19.04 -6.55
CA ALA A 305 -11.28 19.43 -6.56
C ALA A 305 -11.74 20.11 -7.87
N ASN A 306 -10.77 20.63 -8.65
CA ASN A 306 -11.02 21.28 -9.94
C ASN A 306 -10.52 20.43 -11.13
N VAL A 307 -10.12 19.19 -10.92
CA VAL A 307 -9.73 18.27 -11.99
C VAL A 307 -10.98 17.70 -12.63
N LYS A 308 -11.13 17.86 -13.95
CA LYS A 308 -12.34 17.54 -14.71
C LYS A 308 -12.82 16.09 -14.57
N VAL A 309 -11.92 15.16 -14.29
CA VAL A 309 -12.22 13.72 -14.16
C VAL A 309 -12.42 13.28 -12.70
N VAL A 310 -12.43 14.25 -11.78
CA VAL A 310 -12.70 14.04 -10.35
C VAL A 310 -14.03 14.71 -10.02
N TYR A 311 -15.04 13.92 -9.75
CA TYR A 311 -16.41 14.37 -9.50
C TYR A 311 -16.60 14.73 -8.02
N ARG A 312 -17.47 15.67 -7.73
CA ARG A 312 -17.76 16.12 -6.33
C ARG A 312 -18.58 15.11 -5.54
N SER A 313 -19.37 14.30 -6.24
CA SER A 313 -20.24 13.28 -5.61
C SER A 313 -20.51 12.11 -6.56
N TRP A 314 -21.01 11.02 -6.00
CA TRP A 314 -21.46 9.88 -6.77
C TRP A 314 -22.66 10.19 -7.68
N GLU A 315 -23.52 11.12 -7.27
CA GLU A 315 -24.65 11.59 -8.08
C GLU A 315 -24.16 12.35 -9.32
N GLU A 316 -23.15 13.21 -9.14
CA GLU A 316 -22.52 13.92 -10.25
C GLU A 316 -21.82 12.93 -11.20
N LEU A 317 -21.05 11.99 -10.67
CA LEU A 317 -20.41 10.96 -11.45
C LEU A 317 -21.43 10.17 -12.29
N MET A 318 -22.50 9.66 -11.68
CA MET A 318 -23.53 8.89 -12.39
C MET A 318 -24.23 9.69 -13.51
N ARG A 319 -24.38 10.98 -13.31
CA ARG A 319 -25.03 11.87 -14.29
C ARG A 319 -24.10 12.23 -15.43
N CYS A 320 -22.82 12.51 -15.14
CA CYS A 320 -21.90 13.13 -16.11
C CYS A 320 -20.96 12.12 -16.79
N LEU A 321 -20.57 11.05 -16.10
CA LEU A 321 -19.55 10.12 -16.59
C LEU A 321 -19.88 9.52 -17.98
N PRO A 322 -21.12 9.10 -18.32
CA PRO A 322 -21.38 8.59 -19.66
C PRO A 322 -21.09 9.64 -20.75
N ASP A 323 -21.63 10.83 -20.60
CA ASP A 323 -21.40 11.94 -21.55
C ASP A 323 -19.93 12.35 -21.62
N ASP A 324 -19.22 12.29 -20.48
CA ASP A 324 -17.81 12.65 -20.44
C ASP A 324 -16.94 11.61 -21.16
N ILE A 325 -17.26 10.32 -21.11
CA ILE A 325 -16.61 9.28 -21.91
C ILE A 325 -16.72 9.63 -23.38
N ASP A 326 -17.92 9.96 -23.90
CA ASP A 326 -18.11 10.32 -25.31
C ASP A 326 -17.36 11.61 -25.69
N LYS A 327 -17.44 12.65 -24.86
CA LYS A 327 -16.75 13.93 -25.11
C LYS A 327 -15.23 13.81 -25.09
N LEU A 328 -14.71 12.88 -24.31
CA LEU A 328 -13.26 12.65 -24.17
C LEU A 328 -12.71 11.62 -25.15
N ASP A 329 -13.56 10.85 -25.85
CA ASP A 329 -13.09 9.81 -26.79
C ASP A 329 -12.64 10.40 -28.12
N ASN A 330 -11.75 11.37 -28.05
CA ASN A 330 -11.00 11.90 -29.18
C ASN A 330 -9.60 12.36 -28.74
N PRO A 331 -8.58 12.32 -29.61
CA PRO A 331 -7.18 12.55 -29.21
C PRO A 331 -6.92 13.87 -28.51
N ILE A 332 -7.58 14.95 -28.93
CA ILE A 332 -7.36 16.31 -28.41
C ILE A 332 -7.95 16.44 -27.01
N ALA A 333 -9.24 16.12 -26.87
CA ALA A 333 -9.94 16.22 -25.59
C ALA A 333 -9.37 15.23 -24.56
N TYR A 334 -9.05 14.01 -24.99
CA TYR A 334 -8.42 12.99 -24.16
C TYR A 334 -7.08 13.48 -23.59
N THR A 335 -6.19 13.97 -24.45
CA THR A 335 -4.87 14.46 -24.02
C THR A 335 -4.99 15.65 -23.08
N ALA A 336 -5.92 16.56 -23.35
CA ALA A 336 -6.16 17.73 -22.49
C ALA A 336 -6.66 17.31 -21.09
N ALA A 337 -7.62 16.38 -21.01
CA ALA A 337 -8.17 15.90 -19.76
C ALA A 337 -7.16 15.04 -18.95
N TRP A 338 -6.31 14.27 -19.64
CA TRP A 338 -5.26 13.47 -19.02
C TRP A 338 -4.12 14.32 -18.43
N ARG A 339 -3.75 15.42 -19.09
CA ARG A 339 -2.54 16.20 -18.76
C ARG A 339 -2.58 16.77 -17.34
N GLN A 340 -3.66 17.43 -16.95
CA GLN A 340 -3.76 18.09 -15.63
C GLN A 340 -3.56 17.13 -14.47
N PRO A 341 -4.32 16.03 -14.31
CA PRO A 341 -4.08 15.10 -13.24
C PRO A 341 -2.70 14.43 -13.31
N TYR A 342 -2.17 14.16 -14.49
CA TYR A 342 -0.83 13.62 -14.66
C TYR A 342 0.24 14.56 -14.08
N GLU A 343 0.18 15.86 -14.38
CA GLU A 343 1.13 16.85 -13.89
C GLU A 343 1.07 16.99 -12.36
N LEU A 344 -0.13 17.03 -11.78
CA LEU A 344 -0.33 17.04 -10.33
C LEU A 344 0.26 15.78 -9.67
N LEU A 345 -0.02 14.62 -10.23
CA LEU A 345 0.48 13.35 -9.69
C LEU A 345 2.01 13.23 -9.82
N CYS A 346 2.64 13.76 -10.88
CA CYS A 346 4.09 13.81 -11.00
C CYS A 346 4.77 14.68 -9.93
N GLN A 347 4.09 15.73 -9.46
CA GLN A 347 4.58 16.54 -8.34
C GLN A 347 4.51 15.79 -7.01
N MET A 348 3.46 14.99 -6.81
CA MET A 348 3.23 14.24 -5.59
C MET A 348 4.06 12.95 -5.52
N TYR A 349 4.19 12.25 -6.64
CA TYR A 349 4.75 10.92 -6.73
C TYR A 349 5.91 10.87 -7.71
N ASN A 350 7.12 10.87 -7.20
CA ASN A 350 8.33 10.60 -7.97
C ASN A 350 9.36 9.85 -7.12
N SER A 351 10.17 9.01 -7.76
CA SER A 351 11.13 8.13 -7.09
C SER A 351 12.18 8.87 -6.29
N GLU A 352 12.61 10.04 -6.73
CA GLU A 352 13.68 10.78 -6.07
C GLU A 352 13.19 11.44 -4.79
N THR A 353 12.04 12.13 -4.84
CA THR A 353 11.41 12.71 -3.63
C THR A 353 11.10 11.63 -2.60
N TYR A 354 10.59 10.46 -3.05
CA TYR A 354 10.35 9.34 -2.15
C TYR A 354 11.64 8.88 -1.44
N ARG A 355 12.73 8.69 -2.20
CA ARG A 355 14.00 8.30 -1.62
C ARG A 355 14.61 9.37 -0.70
N GLU A 356 14.41 10.64 -1.03
CA GLU A 356 14.87 11.73 -0.16
C GLU A 356 14.06 11.79 1.13
N ASN A 357 12.74 11.64 1.09
CA ASN A 357 11.91 11.51 2.28
C ASN A 357 12.40 10.35 3.16
N LEU A 358 12.72 9.21 2.56
CA LEU A 358 13.23 8.07 3.28
C LEU A 358 14.62 8.33 3.92
N ARG A 359 15.51 9.04 3.23
CA ARG A 359 16.81 9.46 3.79
C ARG A 359 16.64 10.41 4.97
N ARG A 360 15.74 11.39 4.83
CA ARG A 360 15.41 12.35 5.90
C ARG A 360 14.87 11.63 7.12
N PHE A 361 13.95 10.69 6.94
CA PHE A 361 13.42 9.87 8.02
C PHE A 361 14.52 9.17 8.81
N TYR A 362 15.43 8.47 8.16
CA TYR A 362 16.52 7.76 8.84
C TYR A 362 17.58 8.66 9.46
N ARG A 363 17.64 9.93 9.08
CA ARG A 363 18.47 10.96 9.74
C ARG A 363 17.76 11.62 10.93
N GLY A 364 16.47 11.31 11.16
CA GLY A 364 15.66 11.97 12.18
C GLY A 364 15.18 13.37 11.79
N ASP A 365 15.28 13.76 10.52
CA ASP A 365 14.78 15.01 9.96
C ASP A 365 13.31 14.83 9.56
N TYR A 366 12.42 14.90 10.54
CA TYR A 366 10.99 14.69 10.34
C TYR A 366 10.33 15.94 9.77
N SER A 367 9.24 15.73 8.99
CA SER A 367 8.47 16.83 8.38
C SER A 367 7.79 17.70 9.42
N TYR A 368 7.36 17.11 10.53
CA TYR A 368 6.73 17.75 11.68
C TYR A 368 7.31 17.10 12.94
N PRO A 369 8.35 17.73 13.51
CA PRO A 369 9.06 17.22 14.70
C PRO A 369 8.23 17.31 16.00
#